data_a040c56444577998291188d9948bfbda
#
_entry.id   a040c56444577998291188d9948bfbda
#
_cell.length_a   1.000
_cell.length_b   1.000
_cell.length_c   1.000
_cell.angle_alpha   90.00
_cell.angle_beta   90.00
_cell.angle_gamma   90.00
#
_symmetry.space_group_name_H-M   'P 1'
#
loop_
_entity.id
_entity.type
_entity.pdbx_description
1 polymer ?
#
loop_
_entity_poly.entity_id
_entity_poly.type
_entity_poly.pdbx_seq_one_letter_code
_entity_poly.pdbx_strand_id
1 'polypeptide(L)'
;LPLISAFCRRNGLFLIVDAISAFLADEIDMEKSGADVVLTGSQKALALAPGVSVLVLSEKAQTRIAEHPARCMYFDLSDYLKNMERGQTPFTPAVGILLHMNERLHILDAAGGAEAEHRRIAALAGDFRSKITGLPFELFAQTPSNAVTALRVTGKTTATEIFETLKNEYDIFVCPNGGELRDTVLRVGHIGCLTEKDNDVLIAALHDMKEKGRLIE
;
A
#
# COMPACT_ATOMS: atom_id res chain seq x y z
N LEU A 1 12.82 0.20 -6.86
CA LEU A 1 12.38 0.23 -8.26
C LEU A 1 13.53 0.54 -9.25
N PRO A 2 14.47 1.49 -9.02
CA PRO A 2 15.49 1.89 -10.02
C PRO A 2 16.36 0.76 -10.57
N LEU A 3 16.79 -0.18 -9.73
CA LEU A 3 17.61 -1.33 -10.17
C LEU A 3 16.84 -2.26 -11.11
N ILE A 4 15.57 -2.55 -10.80
CA ILE A 4 14.69 -3.38 -11.64
C ILE A 4 14.45 -2.68 -12.97
N SER A 5 14.17 -1.39 -12.95
CA SER A 5 13.97 -0.57 -14.15
C SER A 5 15.18 -0.58 -15.08
N ALA A 6 16.37 -0.41 -14.51
CA ALA A 6 17.62 -0.47 -15.27
C ALA A 6 17.86 -1.86 -15.87
N PHE A 7 17.52 -2.93 -15.14
CA PHE A 7 17.59 -4.29 -15.64
C PHE A 7 16.61 -4.53 -16.79
N CYS A 8 15.33 -4.14 -16.62
CA CYS A 8 14.31 -4.29 -17.66
C CYS A 8 14.68 -3.55 -18.95
N ARG A 9 15.14 -2.30 -18.82
CA ARG A 9 15.59 -1.52 -20.00
C ARG A 9 16.74 -2.19 -20.74
N ARG A 10 17.78 -2.65 -20.02
CA ARG A 10 18.94 -3.31 -20.65
C ARG A 10 18.59 -4.60 -21.37
N ASN A 11 17.56 -5.31 -20.92
CA ASN A 11 17.17 -6.61 -21.46
C ASN A 11 15.92 -6.55 -22.35
N GLY A 12 15.40 -5.34 -22.67
CA GLY A 12 14.20 -5.19 -23.50
C GLY A 12 12.93 -5.78 -22.87
N LEU A 13 12.88 -5.89 -21.54
CA LEU A 13 11.75 -6.49 -20.83
C LEU A 13 10.62 -5.47 -20.65
N PHE A 14 9.40 -6.00 -20.60
CA PHE A 14 8.20 -5.24 -20.27
C PHE A 14 8.05 -5.15 -18.76
N LEU A 15 7.92 -3.93 -18.22
CA LEU A 15 7.85 -3.70 -16.76
C LEU A 15 6.44 -3.35 -16.32
N ILE A 16 5.84 -4.23 -15.52
CA ILE A 16 4.57 -3.99 -14.83
C ILE A 16 4.87 -3.80 -13.35
N VAL A 17 4.40 -2.70 -12.78
CA VAL A 17 4.57 -2.35 -11.37
C VAL A 17 3.24 -2.45 -10.65
N ASP A 18 3.12 -3.42 -9.73
CA ASP A 18 2.05 -3.43 -8.74
C ASP A 18 2.37 -2.38 -7.67
N ALA A 19 1.68 -1.26 -7.74
CA ALA A 19 1.83 -0.14 -6.82
C ALA A 19 0.66 -0.05 -5.82
N ILE A 20 -0.15 -1.09 -5.69
CA ILE A 20 -1.35 -1.05 -4.85
C ILE A 20 -1.06 -0.55 -3.43
N SER A 21 0.03 -0.98 -2.83
CA SER A 21 0.41 -0.52 -1.48
C SER A 21 1.35 0.69 -1.49
N ALA A 22 2.16 0.87 -2.52
CA ALA A 22 3.17 1.92 -2.61
C ALA A 22 2.61 3.26 -3.14
N PHE A 23 1.51 3.23 -3.88
CA PHE A 23 0.87 4.44 -4.42
C PHE A 23 0.55 5.45 -3.30
N LEU A 24 0.92 6.72 -3.50
CA LEU A 24 0.85 7.81 -2.53
C LEU A 24 1.72 7.65 -1.26
N ALA A 25 2.31 6.48 -1.02
CA ALA A 25 3.18 6.26 0.13
C ALA A 25 4.67 6.39 -0.21
N ASP A 26 5.05 5.86 -1.37
CA ASP A 26 6.41 5.94 -1.90
C ASP A 26 6.39 6.60 -3.28
N GLU A 27 7.48 7.25 -3.67
CA GLU A 27 7.57 7.89 -4.99
C GLU A 27 7.53 6.83 -6.10
N ILE A 28 6.52 6.93 -6.96
CA ILE A 28 6.38 6.14 -8.18
C ILE A 28 6.21 7.09 -9.36
N ASP A 29 7.28 7.25 -10.11
CA ASP A 29 7.30 8.02 -11.33
C ASP A 29 7.42 7.04 -12.51
N MET A 30 6.39 7.01 -13.35
CA MET A 30 6.32 6.08 -14.47
C MET A 30 7.34 6.41 -15.56
N GLU A 31 7.61 7.69 -15.81
CA GLU A 31 8.58 8.13 -16.81
C GLU A 31 10.01 7.80 -16.35
N LYS A 32 10.38 8.18 -15.11
CA LYS A 32 11.71 7.89 -14.56
C LYS A 32 11.96 6.38 -14.45
N SER A 33 10.96 5.63 -14.01
CA SER A 33 11.09 4.17 -13.91
C SER A 33 11.07 3.46 -15.24
N GLY A 34 10.47 4.05 -16.28
CA GLY A 34 10.21 3.39 -17.56
C GLY A 34 9.29 2.20 -17.41
N ALA A 35 8.37 2.25 -16.44
CA ALA A 35 7.33 1.24 -16.30
C ALA A 35 6.36 1.31 -17.48
N ASP A 36 6.02 0.16 -18.01
CA ASP A 36 5.04 0.06 -19.10
C ASP A 36 3.61 0.07 -18.57
N VAL A 37 3.40 -0.48 -17.37
CA VAL A 37 2.12 -0.46 -16.64
C VAL A 37 2.37 -0.20 -15.16
N VAL A 38 1.60 0.70 -14.57
CA VAL A 38 1.50 0.88 -13.11
C VAL A 38 0.06 0.66 -12.70
N LEU A 39 -0.17 -0.14 -11.67
CA LEU A 39 -1.52 -0.41 -11.18
C LEU A 39 -1.66 -0.08 -9.70
N THR A 40 -2.85 0.42 -9.32
CA THR A 40 -3.25 0.66 -7.94
C THR A 40 -4.73 0.32 -7.70
N GLY A 41 -5.17 0.42 -6.46
CA GLY A 41 -6.55 0.12 -6.07
C GLY A 41 -7.12 1.13 -5.08
N SER A 42 -8.45 1.22 -5.05
CA SER A 42 -9.19 2.19 -4.22
C SER A 42 -8.99 1.97 -2.70
N GLN A 43 -8.73 0.75 -2.25
CA GLN A 43 -8.78 0.32 -0.84
C GLN A 43 -7.47 0.51 -0.04
N LYS A 44 -6.48 1.20 -0.57
CA LYS A 44 -5.18 1.43 0.09
C LYS A 44 -5.01 2.91 0.44
N ALA A 45 -4.00 3.58 -0.05
CA ALA A 45 -3.71 4.98 0.29
C ALA A 45 -4.83 5.97 -0.09
N LEU A 46 -5.67 5.63 -1.05
CA LEU A 46 -6.87 6.43 -1.35
C LEU A 46 -7.92 6.40 -0.24
N ALA A 47 -7.84 5.46 0.70
CA ALA A 47 -8.75 5.33 1.85
C ALA A 47 -10.23 5.17 1.46
N LEU A 48 -10.49 4.42 0.40
CA LEU A 48 -11.84 4.16 -0.13
C LEU A 48 -12.21 2.69 0.06
N ALA A 49 -13.48 2.36 -0.14
CA ALA A 49 -13.92 0.97 -0.22
C ALA A 49 -13.25 0.25 -1.39
N PRO A 50 -12.98 -1.08 -1.28
CA PRO A 50 -12.50 -1.86 -2.41
C PRO A 50 -13.55 -1.94 -3.52
N GLY A 51 -13.10 -1.97 -4.80
CA GLY A 51 -13.99 -2.14 -5.95
C GLY A 51 -13.57 -1.43 -7.22
N VAL A 52 -12.49 -0.61 -7.17
CA VAL A 52 -11.92 0.03 -8.35
C VAL A 52 -10.42 -0.24 -8.41
N SER A 53 -9.96 -0.73 -9.57
CA SER A 53 -8.54 -0.80 -9.93
C SER A 53 -8.25 0.25 -11.00
N VAL A 54 -7.11 0.92 -10.86
CA VAL A 54 -6.63 1.94 -11.80
C VAL A 54 -5.35 1.42 -12.43
N LEU A 55 -5.29 1.44 -13.76
CA LEU A 55 -4.10 1.11 -14.53
C LEU A 55 -3.65 2.33 -15.32
N VAL A 56 -2.39 2.69 -15.19
CA VAL A 56 -1.74 3.69 -16.03
C VAL A 56 -0.87 2.96 -17.05
N LEU A 57 -1.06 3.27 -18.33
CA LEU A 57 -0.47 2.55 -19.46
C LEU A 57 0.46 3.47 -20.23
N SER A 58 1.68 3.01 -20.54
CA SER A 58 2.58 3.67 -21.49
C SER A 58 2.06 3.49 -22.93
N GLU A 59 2.55 4.28 -23.87
CA GLU A 59 2.29 4.09 -25.30
C GLU A 59 2.70 2.67 -25.77
N LYS A 60 3.83 2.18 -25.28
CA LYS A 60 4.30 0.82 -25.56
C LYS A 60 3.30 -0.24 -25.05
N ALA A 61 2.70 -0.02 -23.86
CA ALA A 61 1.67 -0.90 -23.34
C ALA A 61 0.39 -0.87 -24.19
N GLN A 62 -0.04 0.32 -24.61
CA GLN A 62 -1.22 0.47 -25.49
C GLN A 62 -1.00 -0.20 -26.84
N THR A 63 0.18 -0.03 -27.45
CA THR A 63 0.55 -0.73 -28.69
C THR A 63 0.48 -2.25 -28.50
N ARG A 64 1.06 -2.76 -27.41
CA ARG A 64 1.03 -4.20 -27.13
C ARG A 64 -0.38 -4.74 -26.90
N ILE A 65 -1.26 -3.97 -26.27
CA ILE A 65 -2.69 -4.32 -26.11
C ILE A 65 -3.36 -4.44 -27.47
N ALA A 66 -3.13 -3.49 -28.38
CA ALA A 66 -3.71 -3.49 -29.71
C ALA A 66 -3.25 -4.68 -30.57
N GLU A 67 -1.99 -5.12 -30.42
CA GLU A 67 -1.42 -6.25 -31.16
C GLU A 67 -1.83 -7.63 -30.60
N HIS A 68 -2.33 -7.70 -29.37
CA HIS A 68 -2.61 -8.95 -28.66
C HIS A 68 -4.07 -8.98 -28.19
N PRO A 69 -5.00 -9.53 -28.97
CA PRO A 69 -6.40 -9.64 -28.58
C PRO A 69 -6.59 -10.36 -27.25
N ALA A 70 -7.46 -9.83 -26.41
CA ALA A 70 -7.80 -10.45 -25.13
C ALA A 70 -8.45 -11.83 -25.34
N ARG A 71 -8.19 -12.73 -24.38
CA ARG A 71 -8.78 -14.08 -24.36
C ARG A 71 -9.97 -14.20 -23.39
N CYS A 72 -10.37 -13.11 -22.79
CA CYS A 72 -11.46 -13.04 -21.82
C CYS A 72 -12.27 -11.76 -22.03
N MET A 73 -13.55 -11.84 -21.76
CA MET A 73 -14.50 -10.75 -21.97
C MET A 73 -14.26 -9.57 -21.01
N TYR A 74 -14.04 -9.86 -19.72
CA TYR A 74 -14.01 -8.82 -18.69
C TYR A 74 -12.68 -8.06 -18.63
N PHE A 75 -11.55 -8.75 -18.81
CA PHE A 75 -10.22 -8.13 -18.75
C PHE A 75 -9.68 -7.74 -20.12
N ASP A 76 -10.55 -7.28 -21.02
CA ASP A 76 -10.16 -6.77 -22.34
C ASP A 76 -9.83 -5.28 -22.25
N LEU A 77 -8.55 -4.95 -22.10
CA LEU A 77 -8.09 -3.56 -22.02
C LEU A 77 -8.37 -2.77 -23.31
N SER A 78 -8.46 -3.43 -24.48
CA SER A 78 -8.84 -2.77 -25.74
C SER A 78 -10.24 -2.21 -25.66
N ASP A 79 -11.17 -2.98 -25.08
CA ASP A 79 -12.56 -2.54 -24.89
C ASP A 79 -12.66 -1.41 -23.85
N TYR A 80 -11.86 -1.47 -22.77
CA TYR A 80 -11.77 -0.36 -21.81
C TYR A 80 -11.25 0.92 -22.45
N LEU A 81 -10.16 0.87 -23.22
CA LEU A 81 -9.60 2.04 -23.91
C LEU A 81 -10.59 2.66 -24.89
N LYS A 82 -11.27 1.84 -25.71
CA LYS A 82 -12.30 2.28 -26.66
C LYS A 82 -13.49 2.94 -25.97
N ASN A 83 -13.97 2.38 -24.85
CA ASN A 83 -15.09 2.96 -24.11
C ASN A 83 -14.69 4.26 -23.41
N MET A 84 -13.45 4.40 -22.96
CA MET A 84 -12.91 5.59 -22.33
C MET A 84 -12.95 6.81 -23.27
N GLU A 85 -12.80 6.64 -24.60
CA GLU A 85 -12.91 7.73 -25.58
C GLU A 85 -14.26 8.47 -25.51
N ARG A 86 -15.32 7.77 -25.10
CA ARG A 86 -16.66 8.33 -24.90
C ARG A 86 -17.02 8.53 -23.40
N GLY A 87 -16.03 8.50 -22.51
CA GLY A 87 -16.22 8.69 -21.06
C GLY A 87 -17.00 7.57 -20.38
N GLN A 88 -16.91 6.34 -20.89
CA GLN A 88 -17.62 5.18 -20.33
C GLN A 88 -16.67 4.00 -20.05
N THR A 89 -17.19 3.02 -19.34
CA THR A 89 -16.57 1.70 -19.14
C THR A 89 -17.36 0.63 -19.91
N PRO A 90 -16.76 -0.51 -20.27
CA PRO A 90 -17.46 -1.60 -20.97
C PRO A 90 -18.63 -2.19 -20.18
N PHE A 91 -18.52 -2.16 -18.84
CA PHE A 91 -19.51 -2.70 -17.91
C PHE A 91 -19.90 -1.65 -16.90
N THR A 92 -21.03 -1.84 -16.21
CA THR A 92 -21.48 -0.93 -15.15
C THR A 92 -20.38 -0.79 -14.08
N PRO A 93 -19.83 0.43 -13.88
CA PRO A 93 -18.77 0.61 -12.90
C PRO A 93 -19.30 0.73 -11.47
N ALA A 94 -18.40 0.65 -10.49
CA ALA A 94 -18.69 0.93 -9.09
C ALA A 94 -18.88 2.45 -8.87
N VAL A 95 -20.01 3.01 -9.33
CA VAL A 95 -20.27 4.46 -9.40
C VAL A 95 -20.07 5.15 -8.05
N GLY A 96 -20.55 4.56 -6.95
CA GLY A 96 -20.37 5.13 -5.60
C GLY A 96 -18.89 5.28 -5.23
N ILE A 97 -18.07 4.30 -5.54
CA ILE A 97 -16.61 4.35 -5.28
C ILE A 97 -15.93 5.39 -6.19
N LEU A 98 -16.36 5.52 -7.45
CA LEU A 98 -15.82 6.54 -8.35
C LEU A 98 -16.15 7.96 -7.89
N LEU A 99 -17.36 8.20 -7.37
CA LEU A 99 -17.74 9.50 -6.77
C LEU A 99 -16.88 9.81 -5.54
N HIS A 100 -16.69 8.84 -4.64
CA HIS A 100 -15.81 9.00 -3.49
C HIS A 100 -14.35 9.20 -3.92
N MET A 101 -13.89 8.52 -4.98
CA MET A 101 -12.54 8.70 -5.52
C MET A 101 -12.35 10.12 -6.05
N ASN A 102 -13.32 10.65 -6.79
CA ASN A 102 -13.28 12.02 -7.27
C ASN A 102 -13.14 13.02 -6.11
N GLU A 103 -13.96 12.89 -5.06
CA GLU A 103 -13.86 13.73 -3.87
C GLU A 103 -12.52 13.58 -3.16
N ARG A 104 -12.02 12.35 -3.01
CA ARG A 104 -10.71 12.09 -2.38
C ARG A 104 -9.56 12.72 -3.18
N LEU A 105 -9.62 12.70 -4.50
CA LEU A 105 -8.62 13.34 -5.36
C LEU A 105 -8.65 14.87 -5.20
N HIS A 106 -9.83 15.50 -5.09
CA HIS A 106 -9.93 16.93 -4.79
C HIS A 106 -9.35 17.28 -3.41
N ILE A 107 -9.61 16.46 -2.39
CA ILE A 107 -9.02 16.63 -1.05
C ILE A 107 -7.49 16.53 -1.11
N LEU A 108 -6.95 15.56 -1.83
CA LEU A 108 -5.51 15.38 -2.00
C LEU A 108 -4.88 16.58 -2.73
N ASP A 109 -5.51 17.04 -3.81
CA ASP A 109 -5.04 18.19 -4.59
C ASP A 109 -5.02 19.46 -3.74
N ALA A 110 -6.10 19.74 -3.01
CA ALA A 110 -6.20 20.88 -2.10
C ALA A 110 -5.18 20.84 -0.95
N ALA A 111 -4.74 19.64 -0.53
CA ALA A 111 -3.72 19.43 0.49
C ALA A 111 -2.28 19.53 -0.04
N GLY A 112 -2.08 19.79 -1.33
CA GLY A 112 -0.77 19.92 -1.98
C GLY A 112 -0.35 18.69 -2.80
N GLY A 113 -1.31 17.86 -3.18
CA GLY A 113 -1.15 16.77 -4.13
C GLY A 113 -0.36 15.57 -3.59
N ALA A 114 0.09 14.74 -4.53
CA ALA A 114 0.80 13.50 -4.20
C ALA A 114 2.07 13.71 -3.37
N GLU A 115 2.84 14.77 -3.64
CA GLU A 115 4.06 15.07 -2.89
C GLU A 115 3.80 15.38 -1.41
N ALA A 116 2.72 16.11 -1.13
CA ALA A 116 2.33 16.41 0.26
C ALA A 116 1.90 15.13 0.98
N GLU A 117 1.17 14.25 0.30
CA GLU A 117 0.75 12.97 0.86
C GLU A 117 1.95 12.02 1.09
N HIS A 118 2.92 11.96 0.16
CA HIS A 118 4.17 11.22 0.36
C HIS A 118 4.90 11.69 1.62
N ARG A 119 5.04 13.02 1.81
CA ARG A 119 5.69 13.57 3.01
C ARG A 119 4.92 13.24 4.29
N ARG A 120 3.58 13.33 4.26
CA ARG A 120 2.72 12.98 5.39
C ARG A 120 2.88 11.53 5.80
N ILE A 121 2.81 10.60 4.84
CA ILE A 121 2.93 9.17 5.10
C ILE A 121 4.35 8.81 5.55
N ALA A 122 5.38 9.41 4.96
CA ALA A 122 6.76 9.21 5.38
C ALA A 122 7.01 9.71 6.82
N ALA A 123 6.44 10.87 7.19
CA ALA A 123 6.51 11.39 8.55
C ALA A 123 5.82 10.44 9.54
N LEU A 124 4.61 9.97 9.21
CA LEU A 124 3.85 9.04 10.05
C LEU A 124 4.60 7.70 10.25
N ALA A 125 5.17 7.15 9.19
CA ALA A 125 5.97 5.93 9.26
C ALA A 125 7.27 6.14 10.08
N GLY A 126 7.91 7.30 9.93
CA GLY A 126 9.09 7.69 10.71
C GLY A 126 8.78 7.85 12.20
N ASP A 127 7.67 8.52 12.53
CA ASP A 127 7.17 8.69 13.89
C ASP A 127 6.97 7.34 14.57
N PHE A 128 6.23 6.43 13.94
CA PHE A 128 6.02 5.07 14.47
C PHE A 128 7.34 4.33 14.70
N ARG A 129 8.23 4.33 13.70
CA ARG A 129 9.52 3.63 13.78
C ARG A 129 10.43 4.19 14.87
N SER A 130 10.34 5.46 15.17
CA SER A 130 11.10 6.06 16.28
C SER A 130 10.57 5.63 17.64
N LYS A 131 9.26 5.46 17.77
CA LYS A 131 8.55 5.15 19.02
C LYS A 131 8.63 3.68 19.43
N ILE A 132 8.93 2.75 18.52
CA ILE A 132 9.07 1.32 18.85
C ILE A 132 10.41 0.99 19.53
N THR A 133 11.32 1.95 19.66
CA THR A 133 12.61 1.74 20.31
C THR A 133 12.43 1.32 21.78
N GLY A 134 13.10 0.25 22.19
CA GLY A 134 12.97 -0.31 23.55
C GLY A 134 11.81 -1.32 23.72
N LEU A 135 11.08 -1.61 22.67
CA LEU A 135 10.15 -2.74 22.57
C LEU A 135 10.85 -3.92 21.88
N PRO A 136 10.41 -5.18 22.09
CA PRO A 136 11.06 -6.37 21.53
C PRO A 136 10.75 -6.56 20.03
N PHE A 137 11.09 -5.56 19.23
CA PHE A 137 10.90 -5.55 17.80
C PHE A 137 12.14 -5.07 17.06
N GLU A 138 12.35 -5.62 15.87
CA GLU A 138 13.31 -5.16 14.88
C GLU A 138 12.61 -4.91 13.55
N LEU A 139 13.11 -3.94 12.77
CA LEU A 139 12.65 -3.76 11.41
C LEU A 139 13.00 -4.99 10.56
N PHE A 140 12.00 -5.62 9.97
CA PHE A 140 12.21 -6.81 9.15
C PHE A 140 12.85 -6.49 7.80
N ALA A 141 12.49 -5.35 7.20
CA ALA A 141 13.00 -4.92 5.91
C ALA A 141 14.22 -4.01 6.08
N GLN A 142 15.27 -4.23 5.29
CA GLN A 142 16.45 -3.34 5.24
C GLN A 142 16.11 -1.96 4.66
N THR A 143 15.17 -1.90 3.72
CA THR A 143 14.65 -0.67 3.12
C THR A 143 13.13 -0.70 3.19
N PRO A 144 12.54 -0.28 4.32
CA PRO A 144 11.11 -0.34 4.51
C PRO A 144 10.38 0.69 3.63
N SER A 145 9.26 0.28 3.05
CA SER A 145 8.29 1.19 2.42
C SER A 145 7.64 2.10 3.47
N ASN A 146 7.24 3.30 3.08
CA ASN A 146 6.46 4.16 3.95
C ASN A 146 5.00 3.69 4.11
N ALA A 147 4.50 2.83 3.23
CA ALA A 147 3.15 2.29 3.32
C ALA A 147 2.95 1.38 4.53
N VAL A 148 4.00 0.65 4.94
CA VAL A 148 3.91 -0.39 5.97
C VAL A 148 5.26 -0.61 6.65
N THR A 149 5.24 -0.79 7.96
CA THR A 149 6.39 -1.27 8.72
C THR A 149 6.17 -2.73 9.08
N ALA A 150 7.03 -3.61 8.59
CA ALA A 150 7.11 -5.00 9.03
C ALA A 150 8.09 -5.11 10.21
N LEU A 151 7.61 -5.69 11.30
CA LEU A 151 8.35 -5.86 12.55
C LEU A 151 8.60 -7.34 12.79
N ARG A 152 9.87 -7.72 12.93
CA ARG A 152 10.26 -9.00 13.48
C ARG A 152 10.13 -8.94 15.00
N VAL A 153 9.44 -9.89 15.60
CA VAL A 153 9.40 -10.05 17.05
C VAL A 153 10.69 -10.69 17.51
N THR A 154 11.37 -10.08 18.48
CA THR A 154 12.64 -10.57 19.06
C THR A 154 12.46 -11.20 20.41
N GLY A 155 11.29 -11.02 21.04
CA GLY A 155 10.94 -11.60 22.34
C GLY A 155 10.35 -13.01 22.26
N LYS A 156 9.85 -13.49 23.37
CA LYS A 156 9.23 -14.82 23.50
C LYS A 156 7.75 -14.85 23.12
N THR A 157 7.06 -13.71 23.20
CA THR A 157 5.66 -13.58 22.76
C THR A 157 5.61 -13.59 21.24
N THR A 158 4.79 -14.40 20.66
CA THR A 158 4.68 -14.53 19.19
C THR A 158 3.94 -13.35 18.55
N ALA A 159 4.16 -13.10 17.25
CA ALA A 159 3.43 -12.07 16.50
C ALA A 159 1.91 -12.34 16.48
N THR A 160 1.50 -13.61 16.46
CA THR A 160 0.09 -14.01 16.57
C THR A 160 -0.51 -13.64 17.93
N GLU A 161 0.17 -13.94 19.04
CA GLU A 161 -0.28 -13.58 20.39
C GLU A 161 -0.38 -12.06 20.57
N ILE A 162 0.60 -11.31 20.06
CA ILE A 162 0.57 -9.84 20.09
C ILE A 162 -0.65 -9.32 19.30
N PHE A 163 -0.87 -9.81 18.08
CA PHE A 163 -2.01 -9.43 17.27
C PHE A 163 -3.34 -9.71 17.97
N GLU A 164 -3.53 -10.94 18.49
CA GLU A 164 -4.78 -11.30 19.17
C GLU A 164 -5.01 -10.50 20.44
N THR A 165 -3.96 -10.19 21.21
CA THR A 165 -4.06 -9.33 22.40
C THR A 165 -4.44 -7.90 22.02
N LEU A 166 -3.76 -7.29 21.04
CA LEU A 166 -4.10 -5.95 20.56
C LEU A 166 -5.55 -5.86 20.09
N LYS A 167 -5.99 -6.83 19.31
CA LYS A 167 -7.35 -6.89 18.76
C LYS A 167 -8.41 -7.08 19.84
N ASN A 168 -8.20 -8.00 20.78
CA ASN A 168 -9.25 -8.42 21.71
C ASN A 168 -9.32 -7.57 22.98
N GLU A 169 -8.20 -6.94 23.39
CA GLU A 169 -8.12 -6.20 24.66
C GLU A 169 -7.94 -4.69 24.48
N TYR A 170 -7.47 -4.24 23.30
CA TYR A 170 -7.21 -2.82 23.02
C TYR A 170 -8.01 -2.27 21.84
N ASP A 171 -8.81 -3.10 21.15
CA ASP A 171 -9.53 -2.75 19.90
C ASP A 171 -8.60 -2.22 18.79
N ILE A 172 -7.35 -2.68 18.77
CA ILE A 172 -6.34 -2.26 17.78
C ILE A 172 -6.10 -3.40 16.80
N PHE A 173 -6.35 -3.12 15.51
CA PHE A 173 -6.12 -4.08 14.45
C PHE A 173 -4.83 -3.77 13.69
N VAL A 174 -3.79 -4.58 13.90
CA VAL A 174 -2.57 -4.59 13.09
C VAL A 174 -2.63 -5.73 12.07
N CYS A 175 -1.75 -5.74 11.09
CA CYS A 175 -1.81 -6.70 10.00
C CYS A 175 -0.98 -7.95 10.32
N PRO A 176 -1.59 -9.12 10.61
CA PRO A 176 -0.85 -10.37 10.83
C PRO A 176 -0.25 -10.87 9.52
N ASN A 177 0.72 -11.78 9.62
CA ASN A 177 1.23 -12.55 8.49
C ASN A 177 0.63 -13.97 8.47
N GLY A 178 0.87 -14.66 7.37
CA GLY A 178 0.56 -16.08 7.19
C GLY A 178 1.82 -16.90 6.89
N GLY A 179 1.64 -18.21 6.74
CA GLY A 179 2.72 -19.14 6.41
C GLY A 179 3.85 -19.11 7.44
N GLU A 180 5.08 -19.19 7.00
CA GLU A 180 6.28 -19.24 7.84
C GLU A 180 6.51 -17.98 8.70
N LEU A 181 5.96 -16.84 8.31
CA LEU A 181 6.12 -15.57 9.02
C LEU A 181 5.01 -15.30 10.05
N ARG A 182 4.05 -16.19 10.19
CA ARG A 182 2.86 -16.00 11.02
C ARG A 182 3.19 -15.60 12.47
N ASP A 183 4.11 -16.32 13.09
CA ASP A 183 4.41 -16.15 14.50
C ASP A 183 5.62 -15.27 14.77
N THR A 184 6.32 -14.82 13.72
CA THR A 184 7.57 -14.07 13.84
C THR A 184 7.52 -12.64 13.35
N VAL A 185 6.54 -12.29 12.48
CA VAL A 185 6.46 -10.96 11.88
C VAL A 185 5.04 -10.43 11.92
N LEU A 186 4.87 -9.21 12.39
CA LEU A 186 3.64 -8.43 12.27
C LEU A 186 3.88 -7.15 11.46
N ARG A 187 2.82 -6.57 10.91
CA ARG A 187 2.90 -5.40 10.04
C ARG A 187 1.98 -4.30 10.55
N VAL A 188 2.50 -3.07 10.55
CA VAL A 188 1.74 -1.86 10.89
C VAL A 188 1.65 -0.98 9.65
N GLY A 189 0.42 -0.67 9.21
CA GLY A 189 0.15 0.17 8.06
C GLY A 189 0.19 1.66 8.42
N HIS A 190 0.61 2.50 7.46
CA HIS A 190 0.71 3.96 7.65
C HIS A 190 -0.08 4.74 6.60
N ILE A 191 -0.81 4.06 5.72
CA ILE A 191 -1.60 4.65 4.64
C ILE A 191 -3.06 4.87 5.05
N GLY A 192 -3.77 5.68 4.27
CA GLY A 192 -5.16 6.04 4.56
C GLY A 192 -5.25 7.27 5.47
N CYS A 193 -6.29 7.34 6.29
CA CYS A 193 -6.57 8.50 7.14
C CYS A 193 -5.91 8.44 8.53
N LEU A 194 -4.86 7.62 8.71
CA LEU A 194 -4.14 7.50 9.97
C LEU A 194 -3.34 8.76 10.30
N THR A 195 -3.16 9.00 11.60
CA THR A 195 -2.45 10.15 12.18
C THR A 195 -1.41 9.69 13.21
N GLU A 196 -0.57 10.61 13.68
CA GLU A 196 0.39 10.33 14.78
C GLU A 196 -0.31 9.92 16.07
N LYS A 197 -1.55 10.37 16.31
CA LYS A 197 -2.34 9.94 17.48
C LYS A 197 -2.68 8.44 17.42
N ASP A 198 -2.89 7.89 16.24
CA ASP A 198 -3.13 6.46 16.07
C ASP A 198 -1.85 5.66 16.38
N ASN A 199 -0.68 6.18 16.00
CA ASN A 199 0.59 5.62 16.44
C ASN A 199 0.73 5.66 17.97
N ASP A 200 0.41 6.79 18.61
CA ASP A 200 0.51 6.94 20.06
C ASP A 200 -0.36 5.93 20.81
N VAL A 201 -1.59 5.68 20.30
CA VAL A 201 -2.50 4.69 20.86
C VAL A 201 -1.91 3.27 20.75
N LEU A 202 -1.36 2.90 19.59
CA LEU A 202 -0.72 1.60 19.42
C LEU A 202 0.52 1.44 20.31
N ILE A 203 1.37 2.45 20.36
CA ILE A 203 2.60 2.43 21.19
C ILE A 203 2.26 2.33 22.68
N ALA A 204 1.26 3.07 23.16
CA ALA A 204 0.78 2.98 24.54
C ALA A 204 0.27 1.57 24.87
N ALA A 205 -0.49 0.95 23.97
CA ALA A 205 -0.96 -0.42 24.15
C ALA A 205 0.20 -1.43 24.21
N LEU A 206 1.22 -1.29 23.37
CA LEU A 206 2.40 -2.17 23.40
C LEU A 206 3.21 -2.02 24.69
N HIS A 207 3.35 -0.81 25.23
CA HIS A 207 3.98 -0.59 26.53
C HIS A 207 3.16 -1.20 27.67
N ASP A 208 1.84 -0.99 27.70
CA ASP A 208 0.97 -1.60 28.70
C ASP A 208 1.00 -3.14 28.64
N MET A 209 1.06 -3.72 27.45
CA MET A 209 1.28 -5.17 27.28
C MET A 209 2.61 -5.63 27.87
N LYS A 210 3.69 -4.84 27.71
CA LYS A 210 5.00 -5.13 28.30
C LYS A 210 4.94 -5.07 29.81
N GLU A 211 4.34 -4.03 30.39
CA GLU A 211 4.18 -3.86 31.85
C GLU A 211 3.34 -4.98 32.46
N LYS A 212 2.32 -5.48 31.78
CA LYS A 212 1.48 -6.61 32.17
C LYS A 212 2.12 -7.99 31.95
N GLY A 213 3.36 -8.04 31.46
CA GLY A 213 4.07 -9.30 31.17
C GLY A 213 3.48 -10.09 29.99
N ARG A 214 2.73 -9.44 29.11
CA ARG A 214 2.14 -10.05 27.89
C ARG A 214 3.00 -9.84 26.63
N LEU A 215 3.95 -8.94 26.70
CA LEU A 215 4.98 -8.74 25.71
C LEU A 215 6.34 -9.05 26.36
N ILE A 216 6.75 -10.31 26.27
CA ILE A 216 7.92 -10.86 26.96
C ILE A 216 9.15 -10.74 26.04
N GLU A 217 10.22 -10.17 26.54
CA GLU A 217 11.54 -10.07 25.90
C GLU A 217 12.27 -11.42 25.79
#